data_27062c217791e8466aca2d2c5f3f12be
#
_entry.id   27062c217791e8466aca2d2c5f3f12be
#
_cell.length_a   1.000
_cell.length_b   1.000
_cell.length_c   1.000
_cell.angle_alpha   90.00
_cell.angle_beta   90.00
_cell.angle_gamma   90.00
#
_symmetry.space_group_name_H-M   'P 1'
#
loop_
_entity.id
_entity.type
_entity.pdbx_description
1 polymer ?
#
loop_
_entity_poly.entity_id
_entity_poly.type
_entity_poly.pdbx_seq_one_letter_code
_entity_poly.pdbx_strand_id
1 'polypeptide(L)'
;MNGLSKNERLSSKIKIEQLFEEKNTFVQEDIKVYWNIVNSENVNISVLFSVPKKIVPLATKRNKIKRLLRESYRVHKSILIHNKLELNLAFICLSFNFEDMNKIEEKIKLILYRLNQEL
;
A
#
# COMPACT_ATOMS: atom_id res chain seq x y z
N MET A 1 -13.70 13.94 0.85
CA MET A 1 -13.21 13.47 0.69
C MET A 1 -12.88 12.45 0.96
N ASN A 2 -12.80 11.94 0.84
CA ASN A 2 -12.67 10.75 0.95
C ASN A 2 -11.43 10.07 0.88
N GLY A 3 -10.46 10.38 1.57
CA GLY A 3 -9.26 9.64 1.78
C GLY A 3 -9.51 8.50 2.75
N LEU A 4 -8.46 7.74 3.03
CA LEU A 4 -8.50 6.71 4.04
C LEU A 4 -8.72 7.34 5.42
N SER A 5 -9.42 6.63 6.29
CA SER A 5 -9.60 7.07 7.67
C SER A 5 -8.25 7.08 8.39
N LYS A 6 -8.20 7.75 9.53
CA LYS A 6 -6.97 7.83 10.31
C LYS A 6 -6.43 6.46 10.69
N ASN A 7 -7.32 5.51 11.01
CA ASN A 7 -6.92 4.16 11.39
C ASN A 7 -6.41 3.33 10.21
N GLU A 8 -6.77 3.70 9.01
CA GLU A 8 -6.35 3.01 7.79
C GLU A 8 -5.02 3.53 7.25
N ARG A 9 -4.52 4.63 7.79
CA ARG A 9 -3.22 5.19 7.40
C ARG A 9 -2.14 4.73 8.36
N LEU A 10 -1.13 4.05 7.83
CA LEU A 10 -0.01 3.59 8.63
C LEU A 10 0.97 4.75 8.83
N SER A 11 0.98 5.31 10.03
CA SER A 11 1.81 6.47 10.36
C SER A 11 2.68 6.27 11.59
N SER A 12 2.46 5.21 12.35
CA SER A 12 3.29 4.93 13.53
C SER A 12 4.71 4.56 13.12
N LYS A 13 5.69 5.32 13.59
CA LYS A 13 7.09 5.09 13.30
C LYS A 13 7.53 3.68 13.72
N ILE A 14 7.11 3.24 14.89
CA ILE A 14 7.46 1.93 15.43
C ILE A 14 6.88 0.82 14.54
N LYS A 15 5.62 0.95 14.16
CA LYS A 15 4.97 -0.04 13.30
C LYS A 15 5.60 -0.10 11.91
N ILE A 16 5.97 1.06 11.38
CA ILE A 16 6.64 1.12 10.06
C ILE A 16 8.01 0.45 10.13
N GLU A 17 8.79 0.70 11.19
CA GLU A 17 10.07 0.06 11.37
C GLU A 17 9.93 -1.45 11.49
N GLN A 18 8.96 -1.93 12.26
CA GLN A 18 8.69 -3.35 12.39
C GLN A 18 8.29 -3.98 11.07
N LEU A 19 7.50 -3.28 10.29
CA LEU A 19 7.07 -3.76 8.99
C LEU A 19 8.27 -3.98 8.05
N PHE A 20 9.21 -3.04 8.01
CA PHE A 20 10.38 -3.16 7.15
C PHE A 20 11.42 -4.16 7.68
N GLU A 21 11.43 -4.44 8.98
CA GLU A 21 12.29 -5.46 9.55
C GLU A 21 11.80 -6.87 9.22
N GLU A 22 10.50 -7.07 9.11
CA GLU A 22 9.95 -8.34 8.69
C GLU A 22 10.18 -8.51 7.20
N LYS A 23 10.54 -9.70 6.80
CA LYS A 23 10.95 -9.94 5.41
C LYS A 23 9.81 -10.43 4.52
N ASN A 24 8.57 -10.14 4.92
CA ASN A 24 7.41 -10.46 4.10
C ASN A 24 7.25 -9.39 3.02
N THR A 25 7.70 -9.70 1.84
CA THR A 25 7.68 -8.74 0.75
C THR A 25 7.57 -9.45 -0.59
N PHE A 26 7.02 -8.74 -1.55
CA PHE A 26 7.03 -9.17 -2.94
C PHE A 26 7.01 -7.95 -3.85
N VAL A 27 7.32 -8.16 -5.12
CA VAL A 27 7.24 -7.10 -6.14
C VAL A 27 6.18 -7.51 -7.16
N GLN A 28 5.26 -6.61 -7.41
CA GLN A 28 4.20 -6.79 -8.38
C GLN A 28 3.96 -5.47 -9.10
N GLU A 29 3.98 -5.48 -10.43
CA GLU A 29 3.70 -4.28 -11.23
C GLU A 29 4.56 -3.07 -10.86
N ASP A 30 5.86 -3.31 -10.65
CA ASP A 30 6.84 -2.27 -10.27
C ASP A 30 6.55 -1.60 -8.92
N ILE A 31 5.79 -2.28 -8.07
CA ILE A 31 5.52 -1.84 -6.71
C ILE A 31 6.02 -2.92 -5.76
N LYS A 32 6.86 -2.52 -4.81
CA LYS A 32 7.31 -3.41 -3.76
C LYS A 32 6.33 -3.32 -2.61
N VAL A 33 5.83 -4.46 -2.19
CA VAL A 33 4.83 -4.54 -1.13
C VAL A 33 5.46 -5.21 0.08
N TYR A 34 5.35 -4.56 1.23
CA TYR A 34 5.71 -5.13 2.52
C TYR A 34 4.44 -5.39 3.29
N TRP A 35 4.40 -6.51 4.03
CA TRP A 35 3.25 -6.79 4.87
C TRP A 35 3.67 -7.51 6.14
N ASN A 36 2.95 -7.24 7.24
CA ASN A 36 3.05 -8.05 8.43
C ASN A 36 1.69 -8.17 9.10
N ILE A 37 1.52 -9.27 9.81
CA ILE A 37 0.32 -9.53 10.58
C ILE A 37 0.70 -9.41 12.05
N VAL A 38 -0.04 -8.58 12.78
CA VAL A 38 0.14 -8.38 14.19
C VAL A 38 -0.98 -9.06 14.94
N ASN A 39 -0.63 -9.88 15.92
CA ASN A 39 -1.62 -10.55 16.74
C ASN A 39 -2.26 -9.52 17.65
N SER A 40 -3.48 -9.14 17.34
CA SER A 40 -4.20 -8.07 18.03
C SER A 40 -5.67 -8.42 18.08
N GLU A 41 -6.36 -7.89 19.08
CA GLU A 41 -7.81 -8.02 19.17
C GLU A 41 -8.52 -7.07 18.20
N ASN A 42 -7.78 -6.11 17.65
CA ASN A 42 -8.34 -5.15 16.71
C ASN A 42 -8.21 -5.66 15.29
N VAL A 43 -9.32 -5.72 14.59
CA VAL A 43 -9.32 -6.01 13.16
C VAL A 43 -9.11 -4.70 12.44
N ASN A 44 -7.96 -4.53 11.83
CA ASN A 44 -7.65 -3.30 11.13
C ASN A 44 -6.58 -3.52 10.06
N ILE A 45 -6.71 -2.84 8.95
CA ILE A 45 -5.72 -2.84 7.89
C ILE A 45 -5.20 -1.41 7.72
N SER A 46 -3.92 -1.22 7.99
CA SER A 46 -3.26 0.07 7.83
C SER A 46 -2.31 0.03 6.66
N VAL A 47 -2.28 1.08 5.86
CA VAL A 47 -1.48 1.11 4.64
C VAL A 47 -0.67 2.39 4.52
N LEU A 48 0.53 2.25 3.99
CA LEU A 48 1.44 3.34 3.67
C LEU A 48 1.75 3.28 2.17
N PHE A 49 1.70 4.42 1.51
CA PHE A 49 2.09 4.54 0.11
C PHE A 49 3.31 5.45 0.01
N SER A 50 4.33 4.99 -0.70
CA SER A 50 5.55 5.77 -0.90
C SER A 50 5.89 5.86 -2.38
N VAL A 51 6.13 7.08 -2.84
CA VAL A 51 6.67 7.35 -4.17
C VAL A 51 7.99 8.08 -3.93
N PRO A 52 9.14 7.37 -3.99
CA PRO A 52 10.42 7.98 -3.67
C PRO A 52 10.77 9.15 -4.58
N LYS A 53 11.38 10.16 -4.01
CA LYS A 53 11.85 11.33 -4.73
C LYS A 53 12.80 10.95 -5.88
N LYS A 54 13.56 9.90 -5.68
CA LYS A 54 14.48 9.36 -6.68
C LYS A 54 13.75 8.87 -7.93
N ILE A 55 12.53 8.35 -7.76
CA ILE A 55 11.72 7.84 -8.86
C ILE A 55 10.92 8.95 -9.53
N VAL A 56 10.35 9.83 -8.74
CA VAL A 56 9.57 10.98 -9.24
C VAL A 56 10.03 12.23 -8.50
N PRO A 57 11.00 12.98 -9.07
CA PRO A 57 11.60 14.14 -8.39
C PRO A 57 10.64 15.27 -8.06
N LEU A 58 9.65 15.51 -8.90
CA LEU A 58 8.73 16.65 -8.72
C LEU A 58 7.66 16.32 -7.67
N ALA A 59 7.65 17.10 -6.58
CA ALA A 59 6.76 16.87 -5.44
C ALA A 59 5.27 16.85 -5.82
N THR A 60 4.85 17.74 -6.72
CA THR A 60 3.46 17.79 -7.15
C THR A 60 3.03 16.51 -7.84
N LYS A 61 3.92 15.93 -8.64
CA LYS A 61 3.66 14.65 -9.32
C LYS A 61 3.63 13.50 -8.32
N ARG A 62 4.57 13.47 -7.36
CA ARG A 62 4.57 12.44 -6.33
C ARG A 62 3.26 12.45 -5.55
N ASN A 63 2.79 13.63 -5.17
CA ASN A 63 1.56 13.76 -4.40
C ASN A 63 0.35 13.29 -5.20
N LYS A 64 0.31 13.59 -6.48
CA LYS A 64 -0.76 13.14 -7.38
C LYS A 64 -0.78 11.61 -7.50
N ILE A 65 0.39 11.00 -7.67
CA ILE A 65 0.51 9.55 -7.77
C ILE A 65 0.07 8.88 -6.45
N LYS A 66 0.53 9.40 -5.31
CA LYS A 66 0.12 8.89 -4.00
C LYS A 66 -1.40 8.95 -3.82
N ARG A 67 -2.01 10.06 -4.25
CA ARG A 67 -3.45 10.21 -4.16
C ARG A 67 -4.17 9.17 -5.00
N LEU A 68 -3.70 8.93 -6.22
CA LEU A 68 -4.29 7.93 -7.11
C LEU A 68 -4.13 6.51 -6.56
N LEU A 69 -2.97 6.20 -5.98
CA LEU A 69 -2.73 4.91 -5.34
C LEU A 69 -3.68 4.71 -4.15
N ARG A 70 -3.80 5.71 -3.29
CA ARG A 70 -4.71 5.66 -2.14
C ARG A 70 -6.15 5.48 -2.58
N GLU A 71 -6.57 6.24 -3.57
CA GLU A 71 -7.94 6.18 -4.08
C GLU A 71 -8.26 4.80 -4.66
N SER A 72 -7.35 4.26 -5.47
CA SER A 72 -7.51 2.92 -6.03
C SER A 72 -7.57 1.85 -4.94
N TYR A 73 -6.73 1.96 -3.93
CA TYR A 73 -6.76 1.06 -2.79
C TYR A 73 -8.09 1.17 -2.05
N ARG A 74 -8.54 2.39 -1.76
CA ARG A 74 -9.79 2.62 -1.04
C ARG A 74 -10.97 1.96 -1.74
N VAL A 75 -11.02 2.09 -3.06
CA VAL A 75 -12.11 1.54 -3.87
C VAL A 75 -12.07 0.01 -3.91
N HIS A 76 -10.87 -0.57 -3.94
CA HIS A 76 -10.70 -2.02 -4.14
C HIS A 76 -10.27 -2.79 -2.89
N LYS A 77 -10.16 -2.15 -1.75
CA LYS A 77 -9.66 -2.82 -0.53
C LYS A 77 -10.49 -4.02 -0.08
N SER A 78 -11.75 -4.09 -0.50
CA SER A 78 -12.61 -5.25 -0.20
C SER A 78 -12.12 -6.53 -0.86
N ILE A 79 -11.20 -6.46 -1.82
CA ILE A 79 -10.57 -7.64 -2.39
C ILE A 79 -9.79 -8.39 -1.32
N LEU A 80 -9.22 -7.67 -0.33
CA LEU A 80 -8.50 -8.30 0.77
C LEU A 80 -9.48 -9.02 1.69
N ILE A 81 -9.32 -10.34 1.78
CA ILE A 81 -10.12 -11.17 2.68
C ILE A 81 -9.30 -11.38 3.94
N HIS A 82 -9.51 -10.50 4.92
CA HIS A 82 -8.73 -10.54 6.14
C HIS A 82 -9.63 -10.19 7.31
N ASN A 83 -9.81 -11.12 8.24
CA ASN A 83 -10.88 -11.02 9.20
C ASN A 83 -10.55 -10.91 10.67
N LYS A 84 -9.36 -11.16 11.10
CA LYS A 84 -9.17 -11.34 12.55
C LYS A 84 -7.88 -10.78 13.13
N LEU A 85 -7.07 -10.11 12.33
CA LEU A 85 -5.76 -9.67 12.78
C LEU A 85 -5.48 -8.26 12.26
N GLU A 86 -4.59 -7.58 12.94
CA GLU A 86 -4.11 -6.30 12.43
C GLU A 86 -3.10 -6.57 11.32
N LEU A 87 -3.34 -5.97 10.17
CA LEU A 87 -2.47 -6.10 8.99
C LEU A 87 -1.86 -4.75 8.66
N ASN A 88 -0.55 -4.69 8.57
CA ASN A 88 0.16 -3.48 8.14
C ASN A 88 0.74 -3.70 6.76
N LEU A 89 0.56 -2.73 5.89
CA LEU A 89 0.99 -2.79 4.49
C LEU A 89 1.80 -1.56 4.12
N ALA A 90 2.82 -1.74 3.28
CA ALA A 90 3.52 -0.62 2.65
C ALA A 90 3.68 -0.91 1.16
N PHE A 91 3.29 0.04 0.34
CA PHE A 91 3.40 -0.02 -1.12
C PHE A 91 4.44 1.01 -1.53
N ILE A 92 5.55 0.54 -2.09
CA ILE A 92 6.66 1.40 -2.49
C ILE A 92 6.83 1.34 -4.00
N CYS A 93 6.65 2.45 -4.66
CA CYS A 93 6.80 2.56 -6.09
C CYS A 93 8.28 2.44 -6.46
N LEU A 94 8.62 1.45 -7.30
CA LEU A 94 10.00 1.22 -7.74
C LEU A 94 10.33 1.94 -9.04
N SER A 95 9.35 2.11 -9.89
CA SER A 95 9.48 2.87 -11.12
C SER A 95 8.10 3.42 -11.50
N PHE A 96 8.09 4.48 -12.28
CA PHE A 96 6.83 5.06 -12.70
C PHE A 96 7.01 5.82 -14.02
N ASN A 97 6.19 5.46 -15.03
CA ASN A 97 6.13 6.13 -16.31
C ASN A 97 4.78 6.83 -16.45
N PHE A 98 4.68 7.86 -17.27
CA PHE A 98 3.42 8.55 -17.50
C PHE A 98 2.29 7.62 -17.93
N GLU A 99 2.63 6.61 -18.72
CA GLU A 99 1.65 5.62 -19.18
C GLU A 99 1.03 4.84 -18.04
N ASP A 100 1.72 4.77 -16.91
CA ASP A 100 1.24 4.04 -15.74
C ASP A 100 0.09 4.74 -15.03
N MET A 101 -0.12 6.03 -15.28
CA MET A 101 -1.19 6.77 -14.62
C MET A 101 -2.57 6.15 -14.83
N ASN A 102 -2.82 5.64 -16.04
CA ASN A 102 -4.10 5.02 -16.38
C ASN A 102 -4.20 3.56 -15.95
N LYS A 103 -3.08 3.00 -15.46
CA LYS A 103 -3.01 1.59 -15.08
C LYS A 103 -2.94 1.38 -13.57
N ILE A 104 -2.95 2.46 -12.80
CA ILE A 104 -2.79 2.37 -11.34
C ILE A 104 -3.87 1.49 -10.72
N GLU A 105 -5.11 1.67 -11.12
CA GLU A 105 -6.21 0.88 -10.59
C GLU A 105 -6.01 -0.62 -10.85
N GLU A 106 -5.64 -0.97 -12.05
CA GLU A 106 -5.40 -2.37 -12.42
C GLU A 106 -4.23 -2.95 -11.63
N LYS A 107 -3.16 -2.18 -11.48
CA LYS A 107 -1.99 -2.61 -10.71
C LYS A 107 -2.35 -2.87 -9.25
N ILE A 108 -3.11 -1.99 -8.64
CA ILE A 108 -3.54 -2.15 -7.25
C ILE A 108 -4.42 -3.39 -7.09
N LYS A 109 -5.34 -3.63 -8.02
CA LYS A 109 -6.17 -4.84 -7.97
C LYS A 109 -5.32 -6.11 -8.01
N LEU A 110 -4.36 -6.18 -8.92
CA LEU A 110 -3.48 -7.33 -9.03
C LEU A 110 -2.67 -7.55 -7.75
N ILE A 111 -2.20 -6.47 -7.15
CA ILE A 111 -1.46 -6.54 -5.89
C ILE A 111 -2.34 -7.08 -4.77
N LEU A 112 -3.58 -6.60 -4.68
CA LEU A 112 -4.49 -7.04 -3.63
C LEU A 112 -4.85 -8.52 -3.76
N TYR A 113 -5.04 -9.01 -4.99
CA TYR A 113 -5.25 -10.44 -5.23
C TYR A 113 -4.03 -11.26 -4.81
N ARG A 114 -2.84 -10.77 -5.12
CA ARG A 114 -1.62 -11.47 -4.71
C ARG A 114 -1.44 -11.48 -3.19
N LEU A 115 -1.79 -10.39 -2.53
CA LEU A 115 -1.74 -10.33 -1.06
C LEU A 115 -2.59 -11.44 -0.44
N ASN A 116 -3.77 -11.69 -0.97
CA ASN A 116 -4.61 -12.78 -0.48
C ASN A 116 -3.91 -14.14 -0.58
N GLN A 117 -3.08 -14.33 -1.59
CA GLN A 117 -2.32 -15.57 -1.76
C GLN A 117 -1.16 -15.68 -0.76
N GLU A 118 -0.57 -14.53 -0.41
CA GLU A 118 0.56 -14.49 0.52
C GLU A 118 0.10 -14.58 1.98
N LEU A 119 -1.07 -14.09 2.28
CA LEU A 119 -1.65 -14.15 3.62
C LEU A 119 -2.20 -15.56 3.93
#